data_0603bec28000f5f2f3d99597e4ec8f1b
#
_entry.id   0603bec28000f5f2f3d99597e4ec8f1b
#
_cell.length_a   1.000
_cell.length_b   1.000
_cell.length_c   1.000
_cell.angle_alpha   90.00
_cell.angle_beta   90.00
_cell.angle_gamma   90.00
#
_symmetry.space_group_name_H-M   'P 1'
#
loop_
_entity.id
_entity.type
_entity.pdbx_description
1 polymer ?
#
loop_
_entity_poly.entity_id
_entity_poly.type
_entity_poly.pdbx_seq_one_letter_code
_entity_poly.pdbx_strand_id
1 'polypeptide(L)'
;MEIVENLNEEMIAQIEKGKRIFLEPVPDKAHLPHSIGGQFSTDFWSVENFPQQEGGMGLVIDEVHPALAGFPTESHSNWQWWVPAHGRPVVLPQRIHPIITVPDCHSRLKHMGLLAEFRLGKGAVLFSSMGLHFQLQYPETRALLGSLLAYAAGEFAPDQEITRKELEEITGGVW
;
A
#
# COMPACT_ATOMS: atom_id res chain seq x y z
N MET A 1 -16.75 -3.89 5.62
CA MET A 1 -15.41 -4.52 5.66
C MET A 1 -14.67 -3.96 6.85
N GLU A 2 -14.06 -4.82 7.67
CA GLU A 2 -13.22 -4.41 8.80
C GLU A 2 -11.78 -4.20 8.30
N ILE A 3 -11.09 -3.19 8.87
CA ILE A 3 -9.66 -2.96 8.60
C ILE A 3 -8.87 -3.92 9.48
N VAL A 4 -7.95 -4.66 8.87
CA VAL A 4 -7.03 -5.56 9.56
C VAL A 4 -5.69 -4.86 9.67
N GLU A 5 -5.23 -4.59 10.89
CA GLU A 5 -3.93 -3.94 11.13
C GLU A 5 -2.80 -4.96 11.27
N ASN A 6 -3.10 -6.14 11.81
CA ASN A 6 -2.09 -7.17 12.08
C ASN A 6 -2.55 -8.52 11.56
N LEU A 7 -1.63 -9.27 11.00
CA LEU A 7 -1.86 -10.64 10.58
C LEU A 7 -1.42 -11.61 11.69
N ASN A 8 -2.26 -12.61 11.95
CA ASN A 8 -1.91 -13.77 12.75
C ASN A 8 -2.14 -15.06 11.94
N GLU A 9 -1.67 -16.17 12.48
CA GLU A 9 -1.79 -17.49 11.83
C GLU A 9 -3.22 -17.84 11.43
N GLU A 10 -4.18 -17.54 12.30
CA GLU A 10 -5.59 -17.81 12.04
C GLU A 10 -6.13 -16.96 10.88
N MET A 11 -5.79 -15.67 10.85
CA MET A 11 -6.20 -14.76 9.78
C MET A 11 -5.63 -15.21 8.43
N ILE A 12 -4.34 -15.55 8.39
CA ILE A 12 -3.70 -16.06 7.17
C ILE A 12 -4.42 -17.33 6.68
N ALA A 13 -4.68 -18.28 7.57
CA ALA A 13 -5.40 -19.49 7.22
C ALA A 13 -6.84 -19.23 6.73
N GLN A 14 -7.52 -18.20 7.24
CA GLN A 14 -8.83 -17.78 6.76
C GLN A 14 -8.74 -17.15 5.35
N ILE A 15 -7.72 -16.33 5.09
CA ILE A 15 -7.49 -15.75 3.76
C ILE A 15 -7.23 -16.89 2.74
N GLU A 16 -6.32 -17.80 3.05
CA GLU A 16 -6.01 -18.94 2.17
C GLU A 16 -7.25 -19.79 1.82
N LYS A 17 -8.24 -19.83 2.71
CA LYS A 17 -9.53 -20.53 2.51
C LYS A 17 -10.58 -19.73 1.75
N GLY A 18 -10.33 -18.44 1.48
CA GLY A 18 -11.23 -17.62 0.66
C GLY A 18 -11.70 -16.31 1.30
N LYS A 19 -11.24 -15.98 2.50
CA LYS A 19 -11.57 -14.69 3.13
C LYS A 19 -10.94 -13.55 2.34
N ARG A 20 -11.70 -12.47 2.17
CA ARG A 20 -11.21 -11.20 1.62
C ARG A 20 -11.01 -10.20 2.75
N ILE A 21 -9.91 -9.49 2.73
CA ILE A 21 -9.59 -8.50 3.76
C ILE A 21 -9.09 -7.19 3.16
N PHE A 22 -9.26 -6.10 3.91
CA PHE A 22 -8.50 -4.88 3.73
C PHE A 22 -7.43 -4.81 4.82
N LEU A 23 -6.18 -4.94 4.42
CA LEU A 23 -5.01 -4.94 5.31
C LEU A 23 -4.35 -3.56 5.28
N GLU A 24 -4.36 -2.89 6.42
CA GLU A 24 -3.67 -1.60 6.58
C GLU A 24 -2.88 -1.61 7.90
N PRO A 25 -1.63 -2.11 7.89
CA PRO A 25 -0.76 -2.13 9.07
C PRO A 25 -0.42 -0.73 9.56
N VAL A 26 0.00 -0.63 10.82
CA VAL A 26 0.59 0.61 11.35
C VAL A 26 1.77 1.04 10.46
N PRO A 27 1.79 2.29 9.96
CA PRO A 27 2.80 2.72 9.00
C PRO A 27 4.14 3.06 9.66
N ASP A 28 4.78 2.07 10.26
CA ASP A 28 6.10 2.17 10.89
C ASP A 28 7.04 1.03 10.45
N LYS A 29 8.31 1.11 10.85
CA LYS A 29 9.31 0.09 10.50
C LYS A 29 9.15 -1.23 11.23
N ALA A 30 8.44 -1.26 12.36
CA ALA A 30 8.21 -2.51 13.09
C ALA A 30 7.24 -3.39 12.32
N HIS A 31 6.17 -2.79 11.77
CA HIS A 31 5.13 -3.49 11.01
C HIS A 31 5.44 -3.59 9.51
N LEU A 32 6.30 -2.69 8.98
CA LEU A 32 6.67 -2.63 7.57
C LEU A 32 8.20 -2.51 7.42
N PRO A 33 8.97 -3.57 7.72
CA PRO A 33 10.44 -3.50 7.82
C PRO A 33 11.11 -3.17 6.49
N HIS A 34 10.54 -3.62 5.37
CA HIS A 34 11.03 -3.37 4.02
C HIS A 34 10.35 -2.16 3.37
N SER A 35 10.19 -1.09 4.13
CA SER A 35 9.59 0.17 3.70
C SER A 35 10.52 1.35 3.88
N ILE A 36 10.20 2.45 3.23
CA ILE A 36 10.80 3.77 3.47
C ILE A 36 9.74 4.75 3.95
N GLY A 37 10.13 5.90 4.50
CA GLY A 37 9.19 7.00 4.73
C GLY A 37 8.70 7.57 3.40
N GLY A 38 7.37 7.64 3.24
CA GLY A 38 6.78 8.26 2.08
C GLY A 38 6.92 9.78 2.13
N GLN A 39 6.94 10.41 0.96
CA GLN A 39 6.99 11.87 0.85
C GLN A 39 6.21 12.34 -0.38
N PHE A 40 5.60 13.50 -0.25
CA PHE A 40 4.82 14.09 -1.34
C PHE A 40 5.70 14.72 -2.41
N SER A 41 6.76 15.40 -1.99
CA SER A 41 7.69 16.05 -2.90
C SER A 41 8.69 15.06 -3.48
N THR A 42 9.07 15.29 -4.73
CA THR A 42 10.08 14.48 -5.40
C THR A 42 11.44 14.66 -4.75
N ASP A 43 12.06 13.55 -4.39
CA ASP A 43 13.46 13.46 -3.97
C ASP A 43 14.25 12.72 -5.05
N PHE A 44 14.76 13.46 -6.04
CA PHE A 44 15.50 12.88 -7.15
C PHE A 44 16.99 12.67 -6.84
N TRP A 45 17.46 13.18 -5.70
CA TRP A 45 18.84 13.02 -5.30
C TRP A 45 19.12 11.59 -4.83
N SER A 46 20.33 11.16 -5.07
CA SER A 46 20.77 9.86 -4.57
C SER A 46 20.85 9.87 -3.03
N VAL A 47 20.25 8.88 -2.40
CA VAL A 47 20.39 8.66 -0.95
C VAL A 47 21.83 8.35 -0.54
N GLU A 48 22.69 7.97 -1.47
CA GLU A 48 24.12 7.81 -1.23
C GLU A 48 24.80 9.15 -0.92
N ASN A 49 24.35 10.23 -1.57
CA ASN A 49 24.84 11.58 -1.32
C ASN A 49 24.10 12.27 -0.16
N PHE A 50 22.86 11.90 0.08
CA PHE A 50 21.98 12.49 1.10
C PHE A 50 21.31 11.39 1.95
N PRO A 51 22.05 10.74 2.88
CA PRO A 51 21.58 9.58 3.62
C PRO A 51 20.33 9.84 4.51
N GLN A 52 20.01 11.10 4.77
CA GLN A 52 18.82 11.48 5.55
C GLN A 52 17.53 11.44 4.72
N GLN A 53 17.64 11.39 3.40
CA GLN A 53 16.50 11.36 2.49
C GLN A 53 16.02 9.92 2.30
N GLU A 54 14.72 9.74 2.25
CA GLU A 54 14.11 8.40 2.08
C GLU A 54 14.08 7.97 0.60
N GLY A 55 14.08 8.90 -0.33
CA GLY A 55 14.32 8.64 -1.76
C GLY A 55 13.09 8.40 -2.62
N GLY A 56 11.89 8.73 -2.19
CA GLY A 56 10.70 8.62 -3.02
C GLY A 56 10.61 9.74 -4.06
N MET A 57 10.04 9.45 -5.23
CA MET A 57 9.94 10.37 -6.38
C MET A 57 8.48 10.73 -6.73
N GLY A 58 7.61 10.84 -5.74
CA GLY A 58 6.18 11.08 -5.93
C GLY A 58 5.40 9.79 -6.16
N LEU A 59 4.22 9.89 -6.75
CA LEU A 59 3.32 8.75 -6.97
C LEU A 59 3.04 8.55 -8.46
N VAL A 60 2.97 7.30 -8.88
CA VAL A 60 2.36 6.87 -10.14
C VAL A 60 1.11 6.07 -9.80
N ILE A 61 -0.03 6.51 -10.28
CA ILE A 61 -1.34 6.05 -9.85
C ILE A 61 -2.07 5.43 -11.04
N ASP A 62 -2.63 4.24 -10.86
CA ASP A 62 -3.60 3.67 -11.79
C ASP A 62 -4.97 4.32 -11.51
N GLU A 63 -5.19 5.49 -12.10
CA GLU A 63 -6.36 6.34 -11.85
C GLU A 63 -7.68 5.72 -12.31
N VAL A 64 -7.61 4.69 -13.16
CA VAL A 64 -8.80 3.99 -13.66
C VAL A 64 -9.16 2.77 -12.81
N HIS A 65 -8.33 2.41 -11.83
CA HIS A 65 -8.57 1.25 -10.99
C HIS A 65 -9.85 1.42 -10.16
N PRO A 66 -10.74 0.39 -10.09
CA PRO A 66 -12.02 0.48 -9.39
C PRO A 66 -11.93 0.85 -7.91
N ALA A 67 -10.83 0.55 -7.25
CA ALA A 67 -10.59 0.93 -5.86
C ALA A 67 -10.57 2.46 -5.65
N LEU A 68 -10.29 3.24 -6.70
CA LEU A 68 -10.25 4.69 -6.68
C LEU A 68 -11.53 5.36 -7.23
N ALA A 69 -12.56 4.58 -7.56
CA ALA A 69 -13.79 5.11 -8.16
C ALA A 69 -14.50 6.19 -7.32
N GLY A 70 -14.40 6.11 -5.98
CA GLY A 70 -14.91 7.13 -5.05
C GLY A 70 -13.92 8.26 -4.72
N PHE A 71 -12.73 8.24 -5.32
CA PHE A 71 -11.66 9.21 -5.12
C PHE A 71 -11.05 9.61 -6.47
N PRO A 72 -11.76 10.40 -7.28
CA PRO A 72 -11.27 10.80 -8.60
C PRO A 72 -9.89 11.45 -8.51
N THR A 73 -8.96 10.96 -9.31
CA THR A 73 -7.56 11.35 -9.26
C THR A 73 -6.96 11.40 -10.66
N GLU A 74 -5.76 11.92 -10.76
CA GLU A 74 -4.90 11.87 -11.95
C GLU A 74 -3.89 10.73 -11.81
N SER A 75 -3.17 10.40 -12.85
CA SER A 75 -2.11 9.36 -12.85
C SER A 75 -0.88 9.70 -12.00
N HIS A 76 -0.86 10.86 -11.38
CA HIS A 76 0.21 11.37 -10.54
C HIS A 76 -0.34 12.08 -9.30
N SER A 77 0.53 12.28 -8.28
CA SER A 77 0.16 12.99 -7.06
C SER A 77 -0.09 14.48 -7.31
N ASN A 78 -1.23 14.95 -6.82
CA ASN A 78 -1.56 16.36 -6.65
C ASN A 78 -1.88 16.64 -5.17
N TRP A 79 -2.37 17.84 -4.82
CA TRP A 79 -2.54 18.23 -3.42
C TRP A 79 -3.45 17.33 -2.57
N GLN A 80 -4.40 16.61 -3.17
CA GLN A 80 -5.22 15.64 -2.43
C GLN A 80 -4.42 14.45 -1.91
N TRP A 81 -3.21 14.22 -2.44
CA TRP A 81 -2.29 13.17 -2.02
C TRP A 81 -1.29 13.63 -0.96
N TRP A 82 -1.39 14.89 -0.49
CA TRP A 82 -0.43 15.42 0.49
C TRP A 82 -0.29 14.51 1.71
N VAL A 83 -1.40 14.13 2.35
CA VAL A 83 -1.38 13.27 3.52
C VAL A 83 -1.13 11.80 3.15
N PRO A 84 -1.87 11.18 2.21
CA PRO A 84 -1.67 9.77 1.87
C PRO A 84 -0.25 9.43 1.39
N ALA A 85 0.42 10.34 0.69
CA ALA A 85 1.78 10.13 0.20
C ALA A 85 2.83 9.96 1.33
N HIS A 86 2.54 10.45 2.53
CA HIS A 86 3.41 10.31 3.69
C HIS A 86 3.27 8.96 4.42
N GLY A 87 2.59 7.99 3.82
CA GLY A 87 2.60 6.60 4.28
C GLY A 87 3.97 5.94 4.19
N ARG A 88 4.02 4.64 4.17
CA ARG A 88 5.28 3.89 4.07
C ARG A 88 5.30 2.95 2.86
N PRO A 89 5.77 3.43 1.69
CA PRO A 89 5.95 2.56 0.52
C PRO A 89 6.74 1.30 0.89
N VAL A 90 6.20 0.15 0.53
CA VAL A 90 6.83 -1.16 0.78
C VAL A 90 7.45 -1.71 -0.49
N VAL A 91 8.54 -2.45 -0.33
CA VAL A 91 9.13 -3.21 -1.44
C VAL A 91 8.23 -4.41 -1.74
N LEU A 92 7.80 -4.52 -2.98
CA LEU A 92 6.93 -5.58 -3.47
C LEU A 92 7.68 -6.53 -4.41
N PRO A 93 7.25 -7.79 -4.54
CA PRO A 93 7.75 -8.67 -5.60
C PRO A 93 7.55 -8.04 -6.98
N GLN A 94 8.51 -8.19 -7.87
CA GLN A 94 8.52 -7.55 -9.21
C GLN A 94 7.27 -7.87 -10.06
N ARG A 95 6.63 -9.01 -9.81
CA ARG A 95 5.40 -9.42 -10.51
C ARG A 95 4.13 -8.76 -10.01
N ILE A 96 4.18 -8.12 -8.84
CA ILE A 96 3.03 -7.41 -8.27
C ILE A 96 3.02 -5.99 -8.82
N HIS A 97 1.95 -5.61 -9.49
CA HIS A 97 1.74 -4.27 -10.02
C HIS A 97 0.90 -3.48 -9.02
N PRO A 98 1.49 -2.51 -8.30
CA PRO A 98 0.75 -1.68 -7.36
C PRO A 98 -0.30 -0.81 -8.06
N ILE A 99 -1.41 -0.57 -7.40
CA ILE A 99 -2.39 0.46 -7.80
C ILE A 99 -1.78 1.85 -7.62
N ILE A 100 -0.96 2.00 -6.56
CA ILE A 100 -0.17 3.22 -6.32
C ILE A 100 1.29 2.81 -6.17
N THR A 101 2.06 3.13 -7.20
CA THR A 101 3.51 2.91 -7.24
C THR A 101 4.24 4.14 -6.70
N VAL A 102 5.30 3.91 -5.93
CA VAL A 102 6.24 4.95 -5.52
C VAL A 102 7.56 4.70 -6.23
N PRO A 103 7.91 5.49 -7.25
CA PRO A 103 9.23 5.41 -7.87
C PRO A 103 10.33 5.69 -6.84
N ASP A 104 11.32 4.83 -6.79
CA ASP A 104 12.47 5.01 -5.91
C ASP A 104 13.49 5.97 -6.53
N CYS A 105 14.45 6.42 -5.73
CA CYS A 105 15.56 7.22 -6.22
C CYS A 105 16.38 6.43 -7.26
N HIS A 106 17.08 7.17 -8.14
CA HIS A 106 17.80 6.59 -9.28
C HIS A 106 18.96 5.64 -8.89
N SER A 107 19.43 5.67 -7.66
CA SER A 107 20.53 4.82 -7.20
C SER A 107 20.08 3.46 -6.66
N ARG A 108 18.83 3.31 -6.21
CA ARG A 108 18.30 2.05 -5.65
C ARG A 108 17.34 1.31 -6.58
N LEU A 109 16.43 2.03 -7.22
CA LEU A 109 15.42 1.51 -8.15
C LEU A 109 14.60 0.34 -7.58
N LYS A 110 14.23 0.41 -6.30
CA LYS A 110 13.36 -0.59 -5.68
C LYS A 110 11.95 -0.51 -6.25
N HIS A 111 11.34 -1.66 -6.44
CA HIS A 111 9.93 -1.76 -6.83
C HIS A 111 9.04 -1.60 -5.58
N MET A 112 8.37 -0.45 -5.46
CA MET A 112 7.64 -0.09 -4.25
C MET A 112 6.22 0.37 -4.56
N GLY A 113 5.32 0.13 -3.59
CA GLY A 113 3.95 0.61 -3.65
C GLY A 113 3.38 1.00 -2.29
N LEU A 114 2.35 1.85 -2.33
CA LEU A 114 1.53 2.25 -1.18
C LEU A 114 0.18 1.52 -1.15
N LEU A 115 -0.33 1.13 -2.30
CA LEU A 115 -1.59 0.41 -2.46
C LEU A 115 -1.41 -0.70 -3.48
N ALA A 116 -1.79 -1.90 -3.13
CA ALA A 116 -1.76 -3.06 -4.02
C ALA A 116 -2.89 -4.02 -3.65
N GLU A 117 -3.25 -4.90 -4.59
CA GLU A 117 -4.12 -6.02 -4.30
C GLU A 117 -3.53 -7.31 -4.85
N PHE A 118 -3.82 -8.42 -4.18
CA PHE A 118 -3.33 -9.72 -4.58
C PHE A 118 -4.14 -10.84 -3.94
N ARG A 119 -4.07 -12.02 -4.56
CA ARG A 119 -4.60 -13.27 -3.98
C ARG A 119 -3.58 -13.89 -3.04
N LEU A 120 -4.10 -14.52 -2.00
CA LEU A 120 -3.38 -15.47 -1.16
C LEU A 120 -4.23 -16.75 -1.07
N GLY A 121 -3.79 -17.80 -1.76
CA GLY A 121 -4.60 -19.01 -1.91
C GLY A 121 -5.94 -18.72 -2.62
N LYS A 122 -7.06 -18.99 -1.94
CA LYS A 122 -8.42 -18.72 -2.46
C LYS A 122 -8.96 -17.34 -2.09
N GLY A 123 -8.34 -16.64 -1.17
CA GLY A 123 -8.76 -15.33 -0.70
C GLY A 123 -8.05 -14.19 -1.41
N ALA A 124 -8.40 -12.97 -1.01
CA ALA A 124 -7.84 -11.76 -1.58
C ALA A 124 -7.52 -10.73 -0.50
N VAL A 125 -6.47 -9.97 -0.73
CA VAL A 125 -6.01 -8.90 0.15
C VAL A 125 -5.94 -7.60 -0.67
N LEU A 126 -6.66 -6.59 -0.22
CA LEU A 126 -6.38 -5.19 -0.58
C LEU A 126 -5.42 -4.67 0.49
N PHE A 127 -4.21 -4.31 0.11
CA PHE A 127 -3.14 -3.86 1.00
C PHE A 127 -2.91 -2.37 0.84
N SER A 128 -2.90 -1.64 1.96
CA SER A 128 -2.52 -0.23 2.03
C SER A 128 -1.45 -0.04 3.09
N SER A 129 -0.42 0.73 2.79
CA SER A 129 0.61 1.16 3.75
C SER A 129 0.59 2.68 3.98
N MET A 130 -0.55 3.30 3.68
CA MET A 130 -0.74 4.75 3.82
C MET A 130 -1.13 5.17 5.25
N GLY A 131 -1.67 4.25 6.06
CA GLY A 131 -2.14 4.55 7.41
C GLY A 131 -3.34 5.50 7.45
N LEU A 132 -4.26 5.34 6.49
CA LEU A 132 -5.40 6.24 6.28
C LEU A 132 -6.31 6.32 7.51
N HIS A 133 -6.57 5.17 8.15
CA HIS A 133 -7.47 5.11 9.31
C HIS A 133 -6.92 5.80 10.57
N PHE A 134 -5.62 6.09 10.62
CA PHE A 134 -5.00 6.92 11.68
C PHE A 134 -5.09 8.42 11.41
N GLN A 135 -5.57 8.83 10.23
CA GLN A 135 -5.51 10.22 9.76
C GLN A 135 -6.88 10.75 9.32
N LEU A 136 -7.94 10.34 10.00
CA LEU A 136 -9.33 10.69 9.66
C LEU A 136 -9.70 12.16 9.89
N GLN A 137 -8.81 12.97 10.49
CA GLN A 137 -8.98 14.42 10.59
C GLN A 137 -8.89 15.11 9.22
N TYR A 138 -8.25 14.50 8.22
CA TYR A 138 -8.10 15.05 6.88
C TYR A 138 -9.23 14.57 5.94
N PRO A 139 -9.92 15.49 5.24
CA PRO A 139 -11.04 15.14 4.34
C PRO A 139 -10.62 14.20 3.20
N GLU A 140 -9.48 14.45 2.58
CA GLU A 140 -8.91 13.64 1.50
C GLU A 140 -8.64 12.21 1.95
N THR A 141 -8.13 12.03 3.16
CA THR A 141 -7.87 10.70 3.74
C THR A 141 -9.18 9.93 3.97
N ARG A 142 -10.22 10.61 4.49
CA ARG A 142 -11.55 9.99 4.65
C ARG A 142 -12.16 9.60 3.31
N ALA A 143 -12.02 10.45 2.29
CA ALA A 143 -12.56 10.19 0.96
C ALA A 143 -11.86 8.98 0.32
N LEU A 144 -10.53 8.92 0.37
CA LEU A 144 -9.76 7.79 -0.14
C LEU A 144 -10.09 6.51 0.61
N LEU A 145 -10.06 6.53 1.95
CA LEU A 145 -10.42 5.36 2.76
C LEU A 145 -11.84 4.88 2.45
N GLY A 146 -12.80 5.80 2.31
CA GLY A 146 -14.17 5.46 1.92
C GLY A 146 -14.26 4.74 0.57
N SER A 147 -13.47 5.18 -0.42
CA SER A 147 -13.38 4.52 -1.72
C SER A 147 -12.81 3.10 -1.60
N LEU A 148 -11.70 2.94 -0.86
CA LEU A 148 -11.07 1.63 -0.66
C LEU A 148 -11.97 0.66 0.09
N LEU A 149 -12.66 1.11 1.14
CA LEU A 149 -13.61 0.29 1.90
C LEU A 149 -14.82 -0.13 1.07
N ALA A 150 -15.35 0.76 0.23
CA ALA A 150 -16.44 0.45 -0.68
C ALA A 150 -16.02 -0.62 -1.70
N TYR A 151 -14.82 -0.49 -2.27
CA TYR A 151 -14.25 -1.48 -3.17
C TYR A 151 -14.03 -2.83 -2.47
N ALA A 152 -13.39 -2.83 -1.30
CA ALA A 152 -13.09 -4.03 -0.54
C ALA A 152 -14.35 -4.77 -0.05
N ALA A 153 -15.45 -4.04 0.21
CA ALA A 153 -16.74 -4.65 0.58
C ALA A 153 -17.42 -5.37 -0.60
N GLY A 154 -17.02 -5.06 -1.83
CA GLY A 154 -17.48 -5.75 -3.03
C GLY A 154 -16.76 -7.08 -3.27
N GLU A 155 -16.99 -7.65 -4.43
CA GLU A 155 -16.34 -8.90 -4.86
C GLU A 155 -15.06 -8.58 -5.68
N PHE A 156 -14.07 -7.93 -5.05
CA PHE A 156 -12.79 -7.72 -5.72
C PHE A 156 -12.05 -9.06 -5.89
N ALA A 157 -11.47 -9.25 -7.07
CA ALA A 157 -10.81 -10.49 -7.47
C ALA A 157 -9.49 -10.18 -8.20
N PRO A 158 -8.41 -9.92 -7.47
CA PRO A 158 -7.10 -9.64 -8.06
C PRO A 158 -6.64 -10.77 -8.97
N ASP A 159 -6.00 -10.45 -10.06
CA ASP A 159 -5.40 -11.42 -11.00
C ASP A 159 -3.99 -11.84 -10.60
N GLN A 160 -3.31 -11.04 -9.79
CA GLN A 160 -1.97 -11.29 -9.28
C GLN A 160 -1.98 -12.02 -7.94
N GLU A 161 -0.92 -12.79 -7.67
CA GLU A 161 -0.84 -13.67 -6.50
C GLU A 161 0.44 -13.43 -5.71
N ILE A 162 0.32 -13.52 -4.38
CA ILE A 162 1.42 -13.46 -3.44
C ILE A 162 1.50 -14.77 -2.64
N THR A 163 2.71 -15.19 -2.29
CA THR A 163 2.90 -16.30 -1.37
C THR A 163 2.78 -15.82 0.07
N ARG A 164 2.45 -16.74 0.98
CA ARG A 164 2.43 -16.47 2.41
C ARG A 164 3.75 -15.85 2.89
N LYS A 165 4.88 -16.43 2.48
CA LYS A 165 6.21 -15.95 2.85
C LYS A 165 6.44 -14.49 2.42
N GLU A 166 6.06 -14.14 1.21
CA GLU A 166 6.19 -12.76 0.72
C GLU A 166 5.30 -11.79 1.48
N LEU A 167 4.07 -12.21 1.83
CA LEU A 167 3.19 -11.38 2.66
C LEU A 167 3.78 -11.15 4.05
N GLU A 168 4.31 -12.20 4.68
CA GLU A 168 5.00 -12.12 5.97
C GLU A 168 6.25 -11.21 5.89
N GLU A 169 7.01 -11.27 4.80
CA GLU A 169 8.15 -10.37 4.57
C GLU A 169 7.71 -8.91 4.46
N ILE A 170 6.61 -8.62 3.77
CA ILE A 170 6.06 -7.25 3.64
C ILE A 170 5.61 -6.70 5.00
N THR A 171 4.94 -7.52 5.80
CA THR A 171 4.32 -7.11 7.08
C THR A 171 5.20 -7.36 8.30
N GLY A 172 6.46 -7.75 8.12
CA GLY A 172 7.38 -7.99 9.23
C GLY A 172 7.10 -9.25 10.03
N GLY A 173 6.27 -10.15 9.51
CA GLY A 173 5.92 -11.41 10.13
C GLY A 173 4.45 -11.51 10.54
N VAL A 174 4.16 -12.52 11.33
CA VAL A 174 2.85 -12.79 11.91
C VAL A 174 2.87 -12.30 13.37
N TRP A 175 1.91 -11.47 13.74
CA TRP A 175 1.82 -10.86 15.08
C TRP A 175 0.69 -11.47 15.92
#